data_5636d0b77bb697c22e852461174e920c
#
_entry.id   5636d0b77bb697c22e852461174e920c
#
_cell.length_a   1.000
_cell.length_b   1.000
_cell.length_c   1.000
_cell.angle_alpha   90.00
_cell.angle_beta   90.00
_cell.angle_gamma   90.00
#
_symmetry.space_group_name_H-M   'P 1'
#
loop_
_entity.id
_entity.type
_entity.pdbx_description
1 polymer ?
#
loop_
_entity_poly.entity_id
_entity_poly.type
_entity_poly.pdbx_seq_one_letter_code
_entity_poly.pdbx_strand_id
1 'polypeptide(L)'
;MKELTVKEILKKLEYYCSYQERCYKEIDQKLFEYHLNTEDKEYILMNLIENKYINEERYAKSFTRGKHFYKNWGRNRIKQDLKFKDISTPNINIALKEIEEGYEDRFKEYAQKKWKAIKEQDQQKKKQKFISQLSYKGYESQLIFNFIEDVNYK
;
A
#
# COMPACT_ATOMS: atom_id res chain seq x y z
N MET A 1 25.52 -10.09 -27.30
CA MET A 1 24.25 -10.30 -26.60
C MET A 1 23.09 -10.06 -27.54
N LYS A 2 22.13 -10.96 -27.50
CA LYS A 2 20.94 -10.85 -28.34
C LYS A 2 19.96 -9.84 -27.72
N GLU A 3 19.60 -8.82 -28.48
CA GLU A 3 18.57 -7.89 -28.05
C GLU A 3 17.20 -8.57 -28.09
N LEU A 4 16.36 -8.28 -27.11
CA LEU A 4 15.00 -8.81 -27.04
C LEU A 4 14.09 -8.04 -27.99
N THR A 5 13.20 -8.78 -28.67
CA THR A 5 12.17 -8.15 -29.48
C THR A 5 11.07 -7.56 -28.58
N VAL A 6 10.26 -6.66 -29.15
CA VAL A 6 9.13 -6.07 -28.43
C VAL A 6 8.17 -7.17 -27.92
N LYS A 7 7.93 -8.20 -28.73
CA LYS A 7 7.06 -9.31 -28.34
C LYS A 7 7.63 -10.11 -27.17
N GLU A 8 8.95 -10.32 -27.17
CA GLU A 8 9.62 -11.00 -26.06
C GLU A 8 9.55 -10.19 -24.76
N ILE A 9 9.73 -8.88 -24.87
CA ILE A 9 9.62 -7.98 -23.73
C ILE A 9 8.19 -7.97 -23.20
N LEU A 10 7.20 -7.91 -24.09
CA LEU A 10 5.79 -7.97 -23.68
C LEU A 10 5.51 -9.24 -22.88
N LYS A 11 5.98 -10.40 -23.34
CA LYS A 11 5.82 -11.65 -22.60
C LYS A 11 6.46 -11.62 -21.22
N LYS A 12 7.63 -11.02 -21.12
CA LYS A 12 8.32 -10.86 -19.81
C LYS A 12 7.50 -9.98 -18.88
N LEU A 13 6.89 -8.92 -19.39
CA LEU A 13 6.06 -8.04 -18.58
C LEU A 13 4.73 -8.69 -18.20
N GLU A 14 4.15 -9.49 -19.08
CA GLU A 14 2.97 -10.27 -18.75
C GLU A 14 3.26 -11.22 -17.58
N TYR A 15 4.39 -11.90 -17.62
CA TYR A 15 4.83 -12.78 -16.53
C TYR A 15 5.05 -11.98 -15.25
N TYR A 16 5.70 -10.82 -15.37
CA TYR A 16 5.97 -9.93 -14.24
C TYR A 16 4.67 -9.49 -13.55
N CYS A 17 3.64 -9.17 -14.33
CA CYS A 17 2.31 -8.82 -13.83
C CYS A 17 1.58 -10.02 -13.22
N SER A 18 1.80 -11.22 -13.76
CA SER A 18 1.17 -12.46 -13.27
C SER A 18 1.75 -12.91 -11.94
N TYR A 19 3.01 -12.59 -11.69
CA TYR A 19 3.69 -12.97 -10.47
C TYR A 19 3.06 -12.27 -9.25
N GLN A 20 2.75 -10.97 -9.39
CA GLN A 20 1.99 -10.21 -8.39
C GLN A 20 1.37 -8.99 -9.06
N GLU A 21 0.38 -8.41 -8.41
CA GLU A 21 -0.25 -7.19 -8.93
C GLU A 21 0.77 -6.06 -9.07
N ARG A 22 0.73 -5.37 -10.23
CA ARG A 22 1.61 -4.25 -10.53
C ARG A 22 0.78 -3.04 -10.95
N CYS A 23 1.18 -1.85 -10.53
CA CYS A 23 0.56 -0.63 -11.01
C CYS A 23 1.28 -0.13 -12.27
N TYR A 24 0.64 0.81 -12.97
CA TYR A 24 1.21 1.40 -14.18
C TYR A 24 2.62 1.95 -13.95
N LYS A 25 2.79 2.69 -12.87
CA LYS A 25 4.08 3.31 -12.52
C LYS A 25 5.20 2.27 -12.36
N GLU A 26 4.90 1.15 -11.71
CA GLU A 26 5.88 0.07 -11.52
C GLU A 26 6.29 -0.55 -12.86
N ILE A 27 5.31 -0.76 -13.75
CA ILE A 27 5.58 -1.32 -15.08
C ILE A 27 6.37 -0.32 -15.94
N ASP A 28 6.01 0.96 -15.87
CA ASP A 28 6.72 2.02 -16.57
C ASP A 28 8.20 2.06 -16.17
N GLN A 29 8.46 1.97 -14.88
CA GLN A 29 9.83 1.92 -14.35
C GLN A 29 10.56 0.65 -14.78
N LYS A 30 9.87 -0.48 -14.81
CA LYS A 30 10.46 -1.75 -15.24
C LYS A 30 10.84 -1.71 -16.72
N LEU A 31 10.00 -1.08 -17.54
CA LEU A 31 10.26 -0.93 -18.98
C LEU A 31 11.50 -0.08 -19.26
N PHE A 32 11.84 0.81 -18.36
CA PHE A 32 13.02 1.65 -18.49
C PHE A 32 14.30 0.82 -18.65
N GLU A 33 14.34 -0.35 -18.06
CA GLU A 33 15.50 -1.26 -18.15
C GLU A 33 15.80 -1.73 -19.58
N TYR A 34 14.80 -1.71 -20.46
CA TYR A 34 14.92 -2.23 -21.82
C TYR A 34 15.27 -1.16 -22.85
N HIS A 35 15.36 0.11 -22.43
CA HIS A 35 15.74 1.26 -23.28
C HIS A 35 14.93 1.35 -24.58
N LEU A 36 13.62 1.16 -24.47
CA LEU A 36 12.70 1.19 -25.60
C LEU A 36 12.43 2.63 -26.06
N ASN A 37 12.14 2.79 -27.36
CA ASN A 37 11.61 4.05 -27.85
C ASN A 37 10.16 4.23 -27.35
N THR A 38 9.64 5.45 -27.53
CA THR A 38 8.31 5.81 -27.02
C THR A 38 7.20 4.93 -27.63
N GLU A 39 7.28 4.65 -28.93
CA GLU A 39 6.28 3.85 -29.63
C GLU A 39 6.19 2.42 -29.10
N ASP A 40 7.33 1.79 -28.94
CA ASP A 40 7.39 0.41 -28.43
C ASP A 40 6.93 0.31 -26.98
N LYS A 41 7.31 1.30 -26.17
CA LYS A 41 6.89 1.38 -24.79
C LYS A 41 5.36 1.53 -24.69
N GLU A 42 4.78 2.45 -25.47
CA GLU A 42 3.34 2.65 -25.51
C GLU A 42 2.60 1.40 -25.98
N TYR A 43 3.13 0.73 -26.99
CA TYR A 43 2.55 -0.53 -27.49
C TYR A 43 2.46 -1.56 -26.36
N ILE A 44 3.53 -1.75 -25.62
CA ILE A 44 3.55 -2.74 -24.53
C ILE A 44 2.56 -2.34 -23.44
N LEU A 45 2.57 -1.08 -23.00
CA LEU A 45 1.68 -0.59 -21.95
C LEU A 45 0.20 -0.74 -22.36
N MET A 46 -0.13 -0.37 -23.59
CA MET A 46 -1.50 -0.51 -24.10
C MET A 46 -1.96 -1.96 -24.10
N ASN A 47 -1.09 -2.87 -24.54
CA ASN A 47 -1.40 -4.30 -24.54
C ASN A 47 -1.66 -4.83 -23.12
N LEU A 48 -0.83 -4.42 -22.15
CA LEU A 48 -0.98 -4.86 -20.77
C LEU A 48 -2.29 -4.34 -20.17
N ILE A 49 -2.66 -3.10 -20.49
CA ILE A 49 -3.91 -2.51 -20.03
C ILE A 49 -5.12 -3.22 -20.66
N GLU A 50 -5.12 -3.34 -21.98
CA GLU A 50 -6.23 -3.96 -22.73
C GLU A 50 -6.49 -5.41 -22.31
N ASN A 51 -5.43 -6.14 -22.01
CA ASN A 51 -5.53 -7.55 -21.61
C ASN A 51 -5.61 -7.70 -20.08
N LYS A 52 -5.83 -6.61 -19.36
CA LYS A 52 -6.08 -6.58 -17.92
C LYS A 52 -4.93 -7.08 -17.05
N TYR A 53 -3.71 -7.05 -17.58
CA TYR A 53 -2.52 -7.29 -16.76
C TYR A 53 -2.24 -6.12 -15.83
N ILE A 54 -2.56 -4.90 -16.27
CA ILE A 54 -2.51 -3.70 -15.44
C ILE A 54 -3.95 -3.27 -15.16
N ASN A 55 -4.33 -3.22 -13.90
CA ASN A 55 -5.64 -2.76 -13.45
C ASN A 55 -5.46 -2.03 -12.12
N GLU A 56 -5.57 -0.70 -12.16
CA GLU A 56 -5.26 0.15 -11.01
C GLU A 56 -6.22 -0.08 -9.83
N GLU A 57 -7.50 -0.34 -10.10
CA GLU A 57 -8.46 -0.64 -9.04
C GLU A 57 -8.09 -1.95 -8.34
N ARG A 58 -7.83 -3.00 -9.12
CA ARG A 58 -7.44 -4.30 -8.58
C ARG A 58 -6.14 -4.21 -7.80
N TYR A 59 -5.17 -3.48 -8.34
CA TYR A 59 -3.88 -3.23 -7.67
C TYR A 59 -4.10 -2.56 -6.32
N ALA A 60 -4.88 -1.47 -6.29
CA ALA A 60 -5.12 -0.71 -5.08
C ALA A 60 -5.80 -1.55 -4.00
N LYS A 61 -6.77 -2.37 -4.38
CA LYS A 61 -7.45 -3.27 -3.44
C LYS A 61 -6.50 -4.31 -2.85
N SER A 62 -5.70 -4.94 -3.70
CA SER A 62 -4.72 -5.96 -3.28
C SER A 62 -3.67 -5.34 -2.35
N PHE A 63 -3.15 -4.17 -2.72
CA PHE A 63 -2.18 -3.42 -1.92
C PHE A 63 -2.76 -3.10 -0.54
N THR A 64 -3.98 -2.57 -0.50
CA THR A 64 -4.65 -2.17 0.73
C THR A 64 -4.83 -3.36 1.68
N ARG A 65 -5.36 -4.47 1.15
CA ARG A 65 -5.53 -5.68 1.97
C ARG A 65 -4.20 -6.20 2.52
N GLY A 66 -3.20 -6.29 1.67
CA GLY A 66 -1.89 -6.80 2.07
C GLY A 66 -1.23 -5.95 3.14
N LYS A 67 -1.21 -4.63 2.95
CA LYS A 67 -0.56 -3.73 3.90
C LYS A 67 -1.31 -3.64 5.22
N HIS A 68 -2.62 -3.65 5.18
CA HIS A 68 -3.41 -3.59 6.41
C HIS A 68 -3.36 -4.91 7.20
N PHE A 69 -3.72 -6.02 6.55
CA PHE A 69 -3.86 -7.29 7.28
C PHE A 69 -2.52 -7.93 7.66
N TYR A 70 -1.49 -7.73 6.86
CA TYR A 70 -0.20 -8.39 7.12
C TYR A 70 0.87 -7.45 7.66
N LYS A 71 0.78 -6.15 7.40
CA LYS A 71 1.78 -5.18 7.88
C LYS A 71 1.24 -4.22 8.93
N ASN A 72 -0.05 -4.30 9.24
CA ASN A 72 -0.72 -3.44 10.22
C ASN A 72 -0.65 -1.96 9.89
N TRP A 73 -0.70 -1.63 8.59
CA TRP A 73 -0.76 -0.22 8.18
C TRP A 73 -2.17 0.33 8.36
N GLY A 74 -2.26 1.57 8.84
CA GLY A 74 -3.51 2.32 8.87
C GLY A 74 -3.80 2.99 7.54
N ARG A 75 -4.99 3.56 7.42
CA ARG A 75 -5.47 4.20 6.18
C ARG A 75 -4.55 5.30 5.68
N ASN A 76 -4.02 6.14 6.59
CA ASN A 76 -3.20 7.29 6.20
C ASN A 76 -1.95 6.86 5.42
N ARG A 77 -1.28 5.82 5.89
CA ARG A 77 -0.07 5.32 5.22
C ARG A 77 -0.40 4.65 3.89
N ILE A 78 -1.50 3.89 3.84
CA ILE A 78 -1.96 3.25 2.62
C ILE A 78 -2.30 4.31 1.56
N LYS A 79 -3.06 5.34 1.93
CA LYS A 79 -3.40 6.45 1.04
C LYS A 79 -2.15 7.13 0.49
N GLN A 80 -1.21 7.44 1.36
CA GLN A 80 0.00 8.15 0.99
C GLN A 80 0.83 7.33 0.00
N ASP A 81 0.99 6.03 0.25
CA ASP A 81 1.74 5.14 -0.63
C ASP A 81 1.07 4.98 -1.99
N LEU A 82 -0.26 4.83 -2.00
CA LEU A 82 -1.00 4.71 -3.24
C LEU A 82 -0.93 6.00 -4.07
N LYS A 83 -0.98 7.16 -3.42
CA LYS A 83 -0.79 8.45 -4.10
C LYS A 83 0.61 8.55 -4.71
N PHE A 84 1.61 8.09 -3.99
CA PHE A 84 2.99 8.08 -4.48
C PHE A 84 3.12 7.20 -5.73
N LYS A 85 2.31 6.16 -5.83
CA LYS A 85 2.28 5.27 -7.00
C LYS A 85 1.32 5.75 -8.08
N ASP A 86 0.88 6.99 -7.99
CA ASP A 86 0.00 7.64 -8.98
C ASP A 86 -1.36 6.97 -9.13
N ILE A 87 -1.84 6.33 -8.09
CA ILE A 87 -3.19 5.77 -8.07
C ILE A 87 -4.18 6.90 -7.87
N SER A 88 -5.26 6.92 -8.66
CA SER A 88 -6.27 7.97 -8.60
C SER A 88 -7.03 7.95 -7.27
N THR A 89 -7.52 9.12 -6.86
CA THR A 89 -8.32 9.24 -5.63
C THR A 89 -9.55 8.33 -5.65
N PRO A 90 -10.32 8.22 -6.74
CA PRO A 90 -11.44 7.27 -6.77
C PRO A 90 -11.01 5.82 -6.52
N ASN A 91 -9.91 5.39 -7.11
CA ASN A 91 -9.42 4.03 -6.89
C ASN A 91 -8.93 3.81 -5.47
N ILE A 92 -8.30 4.83 -4.86
CA ILE A 92 -7.89 4.76 -3.46
C ILE A 92 -9.11 4.61 -2.55
N ASN A 93 -10.14 5.41 -2.78
CA ASN A 93 -11.37 5.36 -1.97
C ASN A 93 -12.06 4.01 -2.07
N ILE A 94 -12.14 3.45 -3.27
CA ILE A 94 -12.71 2.12 -3.49
C ILE A 94 -11.89 1.06 -2.73
N ALA A 95 -10.56 1.15 -2.82
CA ALA A 95 -9.67 0.19 -2.17
C ALA A 95 -9.79 0.23 -0.64
N LEU A 96 -9.94 1.41 -0.05
CA LEU A 96 -10.04 1.54 1.40
C LEU A 96 -11.30 0.88 1.97
N LYS A 97 -12.33 0.72 1.16
CA LYS A 97 -13.54 -0.01 1.58
C LYS A 97 -13.25 -1.47 1.90
N GLU A 98 -12.19 -2.04 1.31
CA GLU A 98 -11.79 -3.43 1.58
C GLU A 98 -11.42 -3.69 3.03
N ILE A 99 -11.05 -2.66 3.77
CA ILE A 99 -10.62 -2.79 5.16
C ILE A 99 -11.53 -2.02 6.12
N GLU A 100 -12.67 -1.51 5.63
CA GLU A 100 -13.58 -0.69 6.43
C GLU A 100 -14.23 -1.48 7.57
N GLU A 101 -14.75 -2.67 7.25
CA GLU A 101 -15.40 -3.52 8.25
C GLU A 101 -14.37 -4.05 9.25
N GLY A 102 -14.62 -3.79 10.53
CA GLY A 102 -13.72 -4.26 11.60
C GLY A 102 -12.44 -3.47 11.76
N TYR A 103 -12.28 -2.36 11.05
CA TYR A 103 -11.04 -1.56 11.08
C TYR A 103 -10.70 -1.06 12.48
N GLU A 104 -11.66 -0.49 13.20
CA GLU A 104 -11.44 0.03 14.54
C GLU A 104 -11.09 -1.08 15.55
N ASP A 105 -11.74 -2.24 15.42
CA ASP A 105 -11.45 -3.39 16.29
C ASP A 105 -10.04 -3.91 16.05
N ARG A 106 -9.62 -3.99 14.78
CA ARG A 106 -8.25 -4.39 14.45
C ARG A 106 -7.23 -3.37 14.95
N PHE A 107 -7.56 -2.09 14.84
CA PHE A 107 -6.72 -1.04 15.41
C PHE A 107 -6.54 -1.23 16.91
N LYS A 108 -7.64 -1.42 17.65
CA LYS A 108 -7.60 -1.57 19.12
C LYS A 108 -6.74 -2.77 19.54
N GLU A 109 -6.90 -3.88 18.83
CA GLU A 109 -6.11 -5.08 19.11
C GLU A 109 -4.61 -4.83 18.89
N TYR A 110 -4.26 -4.22 17.78
CA TYR A 110 -2.88 -3.86 17.45
C TYR A 110 -2.34 -2.84 18.45
N ALA A 111 -3.14 -1.84 18.78
CA ALA A 111 -2.76 -0.78 19.71
C ALA A 111 -2.47 -1.35 21.11
N GLN A 112 -3.28 -2.28 21.57
CA GLN A 112 -3.05 -2.94 22.88
C GLN A 112 -1.72 -3.67 22.92
N LYS A 113 -1.40 -4.40 21.85
CA LYS A 113 -0.11 -5.10 21.74
C LYS A 113 1.05 -4.12 21.78
N LYS A 114 0.94 -3.03 21.04
CA LYS A 114 2.00 -2.02 20.99
C LYS A 114 2.17 -1.28 22.31
N TRP A 115 1.06 -0.93 22.95
CA TRP A 115 1.10 -0.26 24.25
C TRP A 115 1.80 -1.14 25.30
N LYS A 116 1.45 -2.41 25.37
CA LYS A 116 2.07 -3.35 26.30
C LYS A 116 3.55 -3.60 26.01
N ALA A 117 3.93 -3.53 24.74
CA ALA A 117 5.32 -3.77 24.33
C ALA A 117 6.25 -2.62 24.65
N ILE A 118 5.72 -1.41 24.87
CA ILE A 118 6.54 -0.24 25.20
C ILE A 118 6.93 -0.33 26.68
N LYS A 119 8.23 -0.51 26.92
CA LYS A 119 8.77 -0.66 28.27
C LYS A 119 9.36 0.66 28.78
N GLU A 120 8.54 1.68 28.83
CA GLU A 120 8.90 3.00 29.33
C GLU A 120 8.12 3.24 30.62
N GLN A 121 8.81 3.59 31.71
CA GLN A 121 8.17 3.83 32.99
C GLN A 121 7.55 5.21 33.08
N ASP A 122 8.15 6.22 32.43
CA ASP A 122 7.60 7.57 32.36
C ASP A 122 6.38 7.56 31.44
N GLN A 123 5.22 7.90 32.00
CA GLN A 123 3.95 7.85 31.25
C GLN A 123 3.92 8.80 30.07
N GLN A 124 4.51 9.99 30.20
CA GLN A 124 4.56 10.95 29.09
C GLN A 124 5.42 10.43 27.93
N LYS A 125 6.57 9.87 28.26
CA LYS A 125 7.46 9.29 27.26
C LYS A 125 6.81 8.07 26.59
N LYS A 126 6.09 7.25 27.37
CA LYS A 126 5.37 6.11 26.85
C LYS A 126 4.32 6.54 25.83
N LYS A 127 3.52 7.57 26.17
CA LYS A 127 2.51 8.13 25.26
C LYS A 127 3.15 8.64 23.98
N GLN A 128 4.26 9.36 24.06
CA GLN A 128 4.95 9.90 22.90
C GLN A 128 5.45 8.78 21.98
N LYS A 129 6.04 7.75 22.55
CA LYS A 129 6.51 6.60 21.77
C LYS A 129 5.35 5.89 21.08
N PHE A 130 4.24 5.71 21.79
CA PHE A 130 3.05 5.07 21.25
C PHE A 130 2.47 5.89 20.09
N ILE A 131 2.30 7.20 20.29
CA ILE A 131 1.79 8.09 19.25
C ILE A 131 2.68 8.03 18.01
N SER A 132 4.00 8.10 18.20
CA SER A 132 4.95 8.02 17.08
C SER A 132 4.84 6.73 16.31
N GLN A 133 4.76 5.59 17.03
CA GLN A 133 4.69 4.27 16.40
C GLN A 133 3.39 4.09 15.60
N LEU A 134 2.26 4.46 16.20
CA LEU A 134 0.97 4.26 15.55
C LEU A 134 0.76 5.25 14.41
N SER A 135 1.25 6.48 14.56
CA SER A 135 1.22 7.48 13.48
C SER A 135 2.09 7.03 12.29
N TYR A 136 3.26 6.49 12.58
CA TYR A 136 4.15 5.96 11.55
C TYR A 136 3.49 4.81 10.77
N LYS A 137 2.72 3.97 11.47
CA LYS A 137 1.96 2.90 10.82
C LYS A 137 0.78 3.42 10.01
N GLY A 138 0.42 4.69 10.19
CA GLY A 138 -0.61 5.31 9.37
C GLY A 138 -1.99 5.38 9.99
N TYR A 139 -2.10 5.15 11.28
CA TYR A 139 -3.41 5.24 11.94
C TYR A 139 -3.79 6.68 12.23
N GLU A 140 -5.09 6.94 12.21
CA GLU A 140 -5.64 8.27 12.40
C GLU A 140 -5.42 8.75 13.85
N SER A 141 -5.09 10.03 14.01
CA SER A 141 -4.83 10.64 15.32
C SER A 141 -5.98 10.45 16.29
N GLN A 142 -7.22 10.55 15.79
CA GLN A 142 -8.40 10.42 16.65
C GLN A 142 -8.46 9.04 17.31
N LEU A 143 -8.16 7.99 16.55
CA LEU A 143 -8.14 6.63 17.09
C LEU A 143 -7.04 6.46 18.14
N ILE A 144 -5.87 7.03 17.87
CA ILE A 144 -4.72 6.94 18.77
C ILE A 144 -5.03 7.63 20.10
N PHE A 145 -5.56 8.86 20.05
CA PHE A 145 -5.87 9.62 21.25
C PHE A 145 -7.02 9.01 22.04
N ASN A 146 -8.04 8.49 21.36
CA ASN A 146 -9.13 7.78 22.03
C ASN A 146 -8.63 6.56 22.78
N PHE A 147 -7.71 5.82 22.19
CA PHE A 147 -7.10 4.67 22.85
C PHE A 147 -6.35 5.06 24.12
N ILE A 148 -5.57 6.13 24.05
CA ILE A 148 -4.79 6.63 25.20
C ILE A 148 -5.73 7.04 26.34
N GLU A 149 -6.81 7.73 26.01
CA GLU A 149 -7.81 8.14 27.02
C GLU A 149 -8.44 6.92 27.70
N ASP A 150 -8.83 5.91 26.93
CA ASP A 150 -9.43 4.69 27.46
C ASP A 150 -8.48 3.95 28.40
N VAL A 151 -7.20 3.89 28.05
CA VAL A 151 -6.19 3.21 28.86
C VAL A 151 -5.99 3.93 30.18
N ASN A 152 -6.03 5.27 30.19
CA ASN A 152 -5.81 6.07 31.39
C ASN A 152 -6.95 5.97 32.40
N TYR A 153 -8.16 5.60 31.96
CA TYR A 153 -9.32 5.47 32.85
C TYR A 153 -9.48 4.06 33.42
N LYS A 154 -8.63 3.13 33.04
CA LYS A 154 -8.62 1.76 33.58
C LYS A 154 -7.40 1.60 34.54
#